data_2e52565003108c4ffaf7f9bd9e62acd5
#
_entry.id   2e52565003108c4ffaf7f9bd9e62acd5
#
_cell.length_a   1.000
_cell.length_b   1.000
_cell.length_c   1.000
_cell.angle_alpha   90.00
_cell.angle_beta   90.00
_cell.angle_gamma   90.00
#
_symmetry.space_group_name_H-M   'P 1'
#
loop_
_entity.id
_entity.type
_entity.pdbx_description
1 polymer ?
#
loop_
_entity_poly.entity_id
_entity_poly.type
_entity_poly.pdbx_seq_one_letter_code
_entity_poly.pdbx_strand_id
1 'polypeptide(L)'
;MGFFCKEEKARKMVAFEGPIIVGAGPSGLATSACLKKHGISSLILERSDCIASLWQQKTYDRLKLHLPKKFCELPLMEFPEDYPKYPSKKQFISYMESYATHFNLSPKFNQEVESAEFDEEIMSWRLKIKGDEVFEYVSKWVIVATGENAEPLIPEIQGVEKFQGKLIHTSLYKSGNEFRNQRVLVIGCGNSGMEVCLDLSRYNAMPYMVVRNSVHVLPREMFGFSTFGVAMTLLKWFPLRLVDQVLLLVANLTLGNTDRLGLRRPKAGPIELKNATGKTPVLDCGALSLIKSGKIKVTEGVKEITKNGAKFIDGQEKEFDSIILATGYKSNVPYWLKNCEFFSDDGMPKVAFPNGWKGGKGLYTVGFTKKGLLGTASDAVKVAKDIADQWRRPIKDHNENLYS
;
A
#
# COMPACT_ATOMS: atom_id res chain seq x y z
N MET A 1 40.73 22.37 -29.75
CA MET A 1 40.51 21.52 -28.54
C MET A 1 39.88 22.39 -27.47
N GLY A 2 38.55 22.42 -27.41
CA GLY A 2 37.83 23.20 -26.40
C GLY A 2 37.48 22.27 -25.26
N PHE A 3 38.11 22.50 -24.12
CA PHE A 3 37.71 21.87 -22.85
C PHE A 3 36.40 22.51 -22.43
N PHE A 4 35.28 21.76 -22.55
CA PHE A 4 34.05 22.08 -21.84
C PHE A 4 34.25 21.75 -20.36
N CYS A 5 34.59 22.78 -19.57
CA CYS A 5 34.49 22.73 -18.14
C CYS A 5 32.97 22.61 -17.82
N LYS A 6 32.50 21.45 -17.37
CA LYS A 6 31.19 21.36 -16.76
C LYS A 6 31.26 22.16 -15.48
N GLU A 7 30.62 23.32 -15.44
CA GLU A 7 30.36 24.04 -14.19
C GLU A 7 29.67 23.09 -13.24
N GLU A 8 30.32 22.72 -12.14
CA GLU A 8 29.68 22.07 -11.03
C GLU A 8 28.62 23.04 -10.49
N LYS A 9 27.35 22.76 -10.78
CA LYS A 9 26.23 23.50 -10.20
C LYS A 9 26.36 23.47 -8.67
N ALA A 10 26.37 24.66 -8.06
CA ALA A 10 26.48 24.79 -6.61
C ALA A 10 25.40 23.92 -5.90
N ARG A 11 25.85 22.97 -5.10
CA ARG A 11 24.96 22.10 -4.31
C ARG A 11 24.40 22.91 -3.14
N LYS A 12 23.07 23.07 -3.10
CA LYS A 12 22.40 23.69 -1.95
C LYS A 12 22.06 22.60 -0.94
N MET A 13 22.75 22.61 0.19
CA MET A 13 22.54 21.67 1.28
C MET A 13 21.82 22.36 2.45
N VAL A 14 20.78 21.70 2.98
CA VAL A 14 19.98 22.19 4.12
C VAL A 14 19.97 21.15 5.23
N ALA A 15 20.63 21.46 6.33
CA ALA A 15 20.53 20.65 7.55
C ALA A 15 19.17 20.84 8.21
N PHE A 16 18.54 19.75 8.58
CA PHE A 16 17.29 19.75 9.33
C PHE A 16 17.48 18.97 10.64
N GLU A 17 17.28 19.64 11.75
CA GLU A 17 17.55 19.06 13.08
C GLU A 17 16.64 17.88 13.43
N GLY A 18 15.37 17.94 13.02
CA GLY A 18 14.38 16.90 13.25
C GLY A 18 14.42 15.78 12.22
N PRO A 19 13.54 14.77 12.38
CA PRO A 19 13.42 13.67 11.41
C PRO A 19 12.83 14.14 10.08
N ILE A 20 13.34 13.56 8.98
CA ILE A 20 12.79 13.72 7.64
C ILE A 20 11.91 12.51 7.31
N ILE A 21 10.67 12.77 6.93
CA ILE A 21 9.67 11.78 6.58
C ILE A 21 9.48 11.79 5.07
N VAL A 22 9.67 10.65 4.42
CA VAL A 22 9.47 10.50 2.97
C VAL A 22 8.09 9.91 2.70
N GLY A 23 7.19 10.75 2.20
CA GLY A 23 5.79 10.45 1.89
C GLY A 23 4.77 11.12 2.82
N ALA A 24 3.76 11.79 2.26
CA ALA A 24 2.64 12.42 2.96
C ALA A 24 1.35 11.58 2.90
N GLY A 25 1.48 10.27 2.87
CA GLY A 25 0.38 9.32 3.05
C GLY A 25 -0.02 9.19 4.53
N PRO A 26 -0.97 8.28 4.84
CA PRO A 26 -1.39 8.02 6.23
C PRO A 26 -0.21 7.76 7.18
N SER A 27 0.83 7.05 6.71
CA SER A 27 2.02 6.73 7.51
C SER A 27 2.83 7.98 7.88
N GLY A 28 3.10 8.84 6.92
CA GLY A 28 3.88 10.06 7.16
C GLY A 28 3.14 11.06 8.04
N LEU A 29 1.85 11.27 7.76
CA LEU A 29 1.03 12.18 8.56
C LEU A 29 0.88 11.69 10.01
N ALA A 30 0.60 10.38 10.21
CA ALA A 30 0.50 9.80 11.55
C ALA A 30 1.81 9.94 12.34
N THR A 31 2.94 9.69 11.68
CA THR A 31 4.25 9.79 12.33
C THR A 31 4.58 11.23 12.71
N SER A 32 4.33 12.18 11.82
CA SER A 32 4.55 13.60 12.08
C SER A 32 3.68 14.12 13.23
N ALA A 33 2.40 13.72 13.29
CA ALA A 33 1.50 14.07 14.40
C ALA A 33 1.99 13.50 15.73
N CYS A 34 2.44 12.23 15.75
CA CYS A 34 2.99 11.60 16.93
C CYS A 34 4.30 12.27 17.40
N LEU A 35 5.19 12.65 16.50
CA LEU A 35 6.40 13.41 16.81
C LEU A 35 6.06 14.79 17.40
N LYS A 36 5.11 15.49 16.79
CA LYS A 36 4.64 16.79 17.26
C LYS A 36 4.08 16.74 18.68
N LYS A 37 3.38 15.64 19.04
CA LYS A 37 2.93 15.38 20.43
C LYS A 37 4.10 15.34 21.40
N HIS A 38 5.30 14.95 20.97
CA HIS A 38 6.53 14.95 21.77
C HIS A 38 7.33 16.28 21.67
N GLY A 39 6.80 17.31 20.99
CA GLY A 39 7.46 18.58 20.78
C GLY A 39 8.55 18.55 19.70
N ILE A 40 8.58 17.52 18.85
CA ILE A 40 9.59 17.35 17.81
C ILE A 40 9.00 17.75 16.46
N SER A 41 9.63 18.72 15.82
CA SER A 41 9.31 19.11 14.44
C SER A 41 9.85 18.09 13.47
N SER A 42 9.09 17.81 12.41
CA SER A 42 9.52 16.93 11.33
C SER A 42 9.31 17.58 9.96
N LEU A 43 10.13 17.21 8.99
CA LEU A 43 9.99 17.65 7.61
C LEU A 43 9.36 16.49 6.81
N ILE A 44 8.18 16.72 6.23
CA ILE A 44 7.52 15.74 5.34
C ILE A 44 7.81 16.13 3.89
N LEU A 45 8.38 15.21 3.12
CA LEU A 45 8.64 15.35 1.69
C LEU A 45 7.65 14.46 0.91
N GLU A 46 6.87 15.06 0.01
CA GLU A 46 5.90 14.36 -0.82
C GLU A 46 6.16 14.65 -2.30
N ARG A 47 6.24 13.60 -3.12
CA ARG A 47 6.48 13.73 -4.56
C ARG A 47 5.30 14.30 -5.34
N SER A 48 4.09 14.09 -4.83
CA SER A 48 2.85 14.60 -5.44
C SER A 48 2.51 16.00 -4.92
N ASP A 49 1.47 16.58 -5.47
CA ASP A 49 0.94 17.91 -5.14
C ASP A 49 -0.09 17.90 -3.99
N CYS A 50 -0.36 16.74 -3.40
CA CYS A 50 -1.38 16.55 -2.37
C CYS A 50 -1.00 15.49 -1.33
N ILE A 51 -1.60 15.55 -0.15
CA ILE A 51 -1.53 14.48 0.85
C ILE A 51 -2.32 13.26 0.40
N ALA A 52 -2.01 12.09 0.97
CA ALA A 52 -2.70 10.83 0.67
C ALA A 52 -2.87 10.58 -0.85
N SER A 53 -1.88 10.97 -1.65
CA SER A 53 -1.90 11.00 -3.12
C SER A 53 -2.32 9.67 -3.75
N LEU A 54 -1.93 8.53 -3.18
CA LEU A 54 -2.41 7.21 -3.62
C LEU A 54 -3.95 7.14 -3.60
N TRP A 55 -4.58 7.59 -2.51
CA TRP A 55 -6.02 7.57 -2.35
C TRP A 55 -6.72 8.56 -3.27
N GLN A 56 -6.16 9.74 -3.43
CA GLN A 56 -6.74 10.76 -4.29
C GLN A 56 -6.63 10.40 -5.77
N GLN A 57 -5.43 10.00 -6.21
CA GLN A 57 -5.10 9.91 -7.62
C GLN A 57 -5.12 8.47 -8.19
N LYS A 58 -4.76 7.45 -7.40
CA LYS A 58 -4.51 6.08 -7.89
C LYS A 58 -5.55 5.04 -7.43
N THR A 59 -6.73 5.49 -6.99
CA THR A 59 -7.83 4.60 -6.61
C THR A 59 -9.10 4.89 -7.40
N TYR A 60 -9.98 3.90 -7.49
CA TYR A 60 -11.27 4.01 -8.17
C TYR A 60 -12.34 4.68 -7.28
N ASP A 61 -13.37 5.26 -7.92
CA ASP A 61 -14.31 6.17 -7.24
C ASP A 61 -15.20 5.47 -6.20
N ARG A 62 -15.60 4.21 -6.47
CA ARG A 62 -16.45 3.45 -5.55
C ARG A 62 -15.71 2.84 -4.35
N LEU A 63 -14.40 3.01 -4.25
CA LEU A 63 -13.62 2.40 -3.18
C LEU A 63 -14.14 2.79 -1.80
N LYS A 64 -14.25 1.79 -0.95
CA LYS A 64 -14.52 1.95 0.49
C LYS A 64 -13.42 1.25 1.28
N LEU A 65 -13.20 1.66 2.50
CA LEU A 65 -12.34 0.90 3.40
C LEU A 65 -12.85 -0.53 3.50
N HIS A 66 -11.98 -1.50 3.34
CA HIS A 66 -12.33 -2.93 3.45
C HIS A 66 -12.52 -3.36 4.91
N LEU A 67 -11.84 -2.69 5.83
CA LEU A 67 -11.96 -2.88 7.27
C LEU A 67 -12.86 -1.80 7.89
N PRO A 68 -13.54 -2.10 9.01
CA PRO A 68 -14.29 -1.09 9.77
C PRO A 68 -13.40 0.08 10.19
N LYS A 69 -13.99 1.28 10.25
CA LYS A 69 -13.28 2.53 10.55
C LYS A 69 -12.39 2.43 11.79
N LYS A 70 -12.86 1.77 12.87
CA LYS A 70 -12.11 1.57 14.12
C LYS A 70 -10.75 0.84 13.98
N PHE A 71 -10.54 0.10 12.88
CA PHE A 71 -9.26 -0.55 12.57
C PHE A 71 -8.42 0.25 11.58
N CYS A 72 -8.91 1.41 11.17
CA CYS A 72 -8.30 2.28 10.17
C CYS A 72 -7.98 3.68 10.71
N GLU A 73 -8.25 3.92 11.98
CA GLU A 73 -7.95 5.18 12.66
C GLU A 73 -6.45 5.41 12.76
N LEU A 74 -6.06 6.65 12.53
CA LEU A 74 -4.72 7.11 12.81
C LEU A 74 -4.58 7.49 14.30
N PRO A 75 -3.38 7.45 14.87
CA PRO A 75 -3.17 7.85 16.25
C PRO A 75 -3.70 9.25 16.53
N LEU A 76 -4.20 9.48 17.72
CA LEU A 76 -4.60 10.77 18.27
C LEU A 76 -5.87 11.40 17.70
N MET A 77 -6.51 10.79 16.70
CA MET A 77 -7.76 11.28 16.12
C MET A 77 -8.60 10.15 15.58
N GLU A 78 -9.82 10.01 16.04
CA GLU A 78 -10.82 9.04 15.57
C GLU A 78 -11.52 9.53 14.30
N PHE A 79 -12.18 8.63 13.59
CA PHE A 79 -13.10 9.03 12.52
C PHE A 79 -14.33 9.74 13.10
N PRO A 80 -14.95 10.67 12.36
CA PRO A 80 -16.24 11.26 12.73
C PRO A 80 -17.27 10.15 13.05
N GLU A 81 -18.10 10.38 14.07
CA GLU A 81 -19.08 9.39 14.53
C GLU A 81 -20.12 9.07 13.45
N ASP A 82 -20.54 10.07 12.69
CA ASP A 82 -21.49 9.98 11.59
C ASP A 82 -20.98 9.21 10.38
N TYR A 83 -19.67 8.90 10.30
CA TYR A 83 -19.16 8.09 9.21
C TYR A 83 -19.63 6.64 9.32
N PRO A 84 -19.97 6.01 8.17
CA PRO A 84 -20.40 4.61 8.15
C PRO A 84 -19.28 3.69 8.64
N LYS A 85 -19.64 2.46 9.02
CA LYS A 85 -18.69 1.41 9.44
C LYS A 85 -17.53 1.21 8.46
N TYR A 86 -17.79 1.39 7.16
CA TYR A 86 -16.83 1.32 6.06
C TYR A 86 -16.85 2.64 5.27
N PRO A 87 -16.05 3.64 5.67
CA PRO A 87 -15.99 4.92 4.98
C PRO A 87 -15.65 4.77 3.50
N SER A 88 -16.24 5.64 2.68
CA SER A 88 -15.91 5.77 1.27
C SER A 88 -14.56 6.42 1.08
N LYS A 89 -13.99 6.31 -0.15
CA LYS A 89 -12.79 7.04 -0.58
C LYS A 89 -12.86 8.52 -0.21
N LYS A 90 -13.97 9.20 -0.53
CA LYS A 90 -14.15 10.63 -0.24
C LYS A 90 -14.08 10.92 1.27
N GLN A 91 -14.78 10.12 2.08
CA GLN A 91 -14.76 10.27 3.53
C GLN A 91 -13.38 10.00 4.13
N PHE A 92 -12.66 9.00 3.59
CA PHE A 92 -11.29 8.76 4.03
C PHE A 92 -10.33 9.90 3.68
N ILE A 93 -10.44 10.46 2.47
CA ILE A 93 -9.65 11.64 2.06
C ILE A 93 -9.97 12.83 2.97
N SER A 94 -11.26 13.12 3.20
CA SER A 94 -11.69 14.21 4.10
C SER A 94 -11.16 14.02 5.55
N TYR A 95 -11.14 12.78 6.04
CA TYR A 95 -10.53 12.45 7.33
C TYR A 95 -9.02 12.77 7.34
N MET A 96 -8.28 12.42 6.26
CA MET A 96 -6.86 12.72 6.14
C MET A 96 -6.57 14.21 6.09
N GLU A 97 -7.40 14.98 5.39
CA GLU A 97 -7.31 16.44 5.30
C GLU A 97 -7.58 17.09 6.67
N SER A 98 -8.65 16.63 7.34
CA SER A 98 -8.97 17.07 8.71
C SER A 98 -7.85 16.71 9.69
N TYR A 99 -7.25 15.52 9.56
CA TYR A 99 -6.11 15.09 10.36
C TYR A 99 -4.90 16.01 10.17
N ALA A 100 -4.53 16.30 8.93
CA ALA A 100 -3.41 17.18 8.61
C ALA A 100 -3.64 18.60 9.16
N THR A 101 -4.85 19.13 9.01
CA THR A 101 -5.25 20.44 9.51
C THR A 101 -5.23 20.49 11.05
N HIS A 102 -5.84 19.50 11.71
CA HIS A 102 -5.94 19.43 13.18
C HIS A 102 -4.56 19.46 13.84
N PHE A 103 -3.61 18.71 13.28
CA PHE A 103 -2.23 18.68 13.79
C PHE A 103 -1.33 19.74 13.16
N ASN A 104 -1.87 20.63 12.29
CA ASN A 104 -1.11 21.67 11.60
C ASN A 104 0.15 21.07 10.95
N LEU A 105 -0.05 20.06 10.10
CA LEU A 105 1.02 19.40 9.35
C LEU A 105 1.17 20.06 7.98
N SER A 106 2.41 20.39 7.63
CA SER A 106 2.72 21.12 6.38
C SER A 106 3.73 20.34 5.53
N PRO A 107 3.29 19.32 4.75
CA PRO A 107 4.17 18.63 3.84
C PRO A 107 4.71 19.55 2.76
N LYS A 108 5.97 19.36 2.37
CA LYS A 108 6.53 19.95 1.17
C LYS A 108 6.15 19.08 -0.02
N PHE A 109 5.26 19.59 -0.86
CA PHE A 109 4.79 18.93 -2.07
C PHE A 109 5.77 19.12 -3.24
N ASN A 110 5.63 18.26 -4.27
CA ASN A 110 6.48 18.22 -5.45
C ASN A 110 7.98 18.06 -5.10
N GLN A 111 8.24 17.34 -3.99
CA GLN A 111 9.58 17.02 -3.51
C GLN A 111 9.81 15.51 -3.62
N GLU A 112 10.21 15.07 -4.82
CA GLU A 112 10.56 13.68 -5.05
C GLU A 112 11.99 13.41 -4.56
N VAL A 113 12.14 12.52 -3.60
CA VAL A 113 13.46 12.06 -3.15
C VAL A 113 14.02 11.13 -4.23
N GLU A 114 15.10 11.58 -4.90
CA GLU A 114 15.82 10.83 -5.93
C GLU A 114 16.73 9.77 -5.31
N SER A 115 17.41 10.14 -4.22
CA SER A 115 18.23 9.21 -3.44
C SER A 115 18.30 9.62 -1.99
N ALA A 116 18.42 8.62 -1.11
CA ALA A 116 18.79 8.80 0.29
C ALA A 116 19.89 7.81 0.64
N GLU A 117 20.94 8.29 1.28
CA GLU A 117 22.12 7.52 1.66
C GLU A 117 22.65 8.00 3.01
N PHE A 118 23.16 7.08 3.81
CA PHE A 118 23.81 7.44 5.07
C PHE A 118 25.27 7.80 4.81
N ASP A 119 25.65 8.99 5.25
CA ASP A 119 27.00 9.50 5.17
C ASP A 119 27.73 9.23 6.50
N GLU A 120 28.74 8.36 6.44
CA GLU A 120 29.51 7.94 7.63
C GLU A 120 30.41 9.05 8.18
N GLU A 121 30.83 10.02 7.34
CA GLU A 121 31.72 11.11 7.80
C GLU A 121 30.96 12.11 8.69
N ILE A 122 29.73 12.43 8.29
CA ILE A 122 28.88 13.35 9.05
C ILE A 122 27.87 12.66 9.95
N MET A 123 27.85 11.30 9.97
CA MET A 123 26.94 10.46 10.76
C MET A 123 25.48 10.84 10.58
N SER A 124 25.07 11.14 9.35
CA SER A 124 23.74 11.64 9.00
C SER A 124 23.29 11.16 7.62
N TRP A 125 21.99 11.16 7.40
CA TRP A 125 21.38 10.85 6.11
C TRP A 125 21.43 12.06 5.19
N ARG A 126 21.83 11.85 3.94
CA ARG A 126 21.69 12.79 2.84
C ARG A 126 20.54 12.39 1.94
N LEU A 127 19.60 13.29 1.71
CA LEU A 127 18.44 13.08 0.84
C LEU A 127 18.54 14.06 -0.34
N LYS A 128 18.79 13.55 -1.53
CA LYS A 128 18.81 14.33 -2.75
C LYS A 128 17.40 14.44 -3.33
N ILE A 129 16.99 15.65 -3.64
CA ILE A 129 15.68 15.94 -4.23
C ILE A 129 15.85 16.07 -5.73
N LYS A 130 14.93 15.44 -6.47
CA LYS A 130 14.86 15.49 -7.93
C LYS A 130 14.49 16.90 -8.39
N GLY A 131 15.28 17.47 -9.28
CA GLY A 131 15.06 18.81 -9.85
C GLY A 131 16.23 19.28 -10.69
N ASP A 132 16.11 20.49 -11.27
CA ASP A 132 17.15 21.09 -12.13
C ASP A 132 18.36 21.56 -11.32
N GLU A 133 18.16 21.91 -10.05
CA GLU A 133 19.23 22.25 -9.11
C GLU A 133 19.48 21.07 -8.17
N VAL A 134 20.75 20.85 -7.82
CA VAL A 134 21.10 19.84 -6.83
C VAL A 134 20.76 20.38 -5.45
N PHE A 135 19.68 19.86 -4.89
CA PHE A 135 19.19 20.23 -3.57
C PHE A 135 19.21 19.03 -2.64
N GLU A 136 19.88 19.14 -1.50
CA GLU A 136 20.05 18.07 -0.54
C GLU A 136 19.56 18.49 0.85
N TYR A 137 18.81 17.59 1.50
CA TYR A 137 18.54 17.68 2.93
C TYR A 137 19.46 16.74 3.70
N VAL A 138 19.86 17.16 4.90
CA VAL A 138 20.66 16.35 5.82
C VAL A 138 19.94 16.24 7.17
N SER A 139 19.82 15.02 7.70
CA SER A 139 19.22 14.77 9.01
C SER A 139 19.76 13.49 9.66
N LYS A 140 19.75 13.45 10.99
CA LYS A 140 20.07 12.24 11.78
C LYS A 140 19.05 11.13 11.61
N TRP A 141 17.80 11.45 11.28
CA TRP A 141 16.71 10.47 11.21
C TRP A 141 15.96 10.56 9.88
N VAL A 142 15.78 9.40 9.26
CA VAL A 142 14.94 9.24 8.07
C VAL A 142 13.84 8.24 8.36
N ILE A 143 12.61 8.62 8.01
CA ILE A 143 11.42 7.80 8.16
C ILE A 143 10.86 7.49 6.78
N VAL A 144 10.95 6.22 6.39
CA VAL A 144 10.38 5.71 5.15
C VAL A 144 8.88 5.53 5.33
N ALA A 145 8.08 6.39 4.72
CA ALA A 145 6.62 6.40 4.79
C ALA A 145 5.94 6.35 3.41
N THR A 146 6.70 5.88 2.39
CA THR A 146 6.24 5.79 1.00
C THR A 146 5.23 4.68 0.77
N GLY A 147 5.10 3.74 1.71
CA GLY A 147 4.15 2.64 1.70
C GLY A 147 4.54 1.45 0.83
N GLU A 148 3.94 0.31 1.14
CA GLU A 148 4.14 -0.97 0.44
C GLU A 148 3.44 -1.05 -0.93
N ASN A 149 2.59 -0.08 -1.26
CA ASN A 149 1.79 -0.02 -2.49
C ASN A 149 2.11 1.24 -3.33
N ALA A 150 3.37 1.64 -3.41
CA ALA A 150 3.78 2.89 -4.03
C ALA A 150 3.70 2.88 -5.57
N GLU A 151 4.04 1.75 -6.20
CA GLU A 151 4.08 1.60 -7.66
C GLU A 151 3.23 0.42 -8.14
N PRO A 152 2.54 0.55 -9.29
CA PRO A 152 1.81 -0.56 -9.88
C PRO A 152 2.75 -1.69 -10.29
N LEU A 153 2.34 -2.94 -10.02
CA LEU A 153 3.04 -4.12 -10.48
C LEU A 153 2.53 -4.48 -11.88
N ILE A 154 3.32 -4.19 -12.90
CA ILE A 154 3.02 -4.56 -14.29
C ILE A 154 3.74 -5.87 -14.60
N PRO A 155 3.02 -7.00 -14.76
CA PRO A 155 3.64 -8.26 -15.10
C PRO A 155 4.08 -8.28 -16.57
N GLU A 156 5.13 -9.01 -16.86
CA GLU A 156 5.48 -9.38 -18.22
C GLU A 156 4.50 -10.45 -18.70
N ILE A 157 3.72 -10.13 -19.74
CA ILE A 157 2.79 -11.03 -20.38
C ILE A 157 3.13 -11.08 -21.86
N GLN A 158 3.38 -12.26 -22.39
CA GLN A 158 3.72 -12.45 -23.80
C GLN A 158 2.66 -11.78 -24.70
N GLY A 159 3.12 -10.98 -25.67
CA GLY A 159 2.26 -10.37 -26.69
C GLY A 159 1.48 -9.14 -26.20
N VAL A 160 1.73 -8.63 -25.00
CA VAL A 160 1.03 -7.44 -24.44
C VAL A 160 1.15 -6.22 -25.34
N GLU A 161 2.27 -6.08 -26.02
CA GLU A 161 2.59 -4.99 -26.97
C GLU A 161 1.76 -5.05 -28.27
N LYS A 162 1.15 -6.20 -28.57
CA LYS A 162 0.32 -6.42 -29.78
C LYS A 162 -1.11 -5.94 -29.61
N PHE A 163 -1.56 -5.78 -28.34
CA PHE A 163 -2.96 -5.48 -28.05
C PHE A 163 -3.37 -4.11 -28.57
N GLN A 164 -4.44 -4.05 -29.37
CA GLN A 164 -4.92 -2.81 -29.98
C GLN A 164 -6.01 -2.11 -29.17
N GLY A 165 -6.58 -2.77 -28.14
CA GLY A 165 -7.56 -2.19 -27.25
C GLY A 165 -6.92 -1.37 -26.13
N LYS A 166 -7.76 -0.84 -25.22
CA LYS A 166 -7.31 -0.11 -24.03
C LYS A 166 -6.73 -1.08 -22.99
N LEU A 167 -5.46 -0.89 -22.62
CA LEU A 167 -4.81 -1.64 -21.56
C LEU A 167 -4.39 -0.67 -20.45
N ILE A 168 -4.88 -0.89 -19.23
CA ILE A 168 -4.56 -0.05 -18.07
C ILE A 168 -4.33 -0.91 -16.81
N HIS A 169 -3.57 -0.36 -15.87
CA HIS A 169 -3.52 -0.90 -14.51
C HIS A 169 -4.65 -0.30 -13.65
N THR A 170 -5.09 -1.01 -12.59
CA THR A 170 -6.14 -0.54 -11.67
C THR A 170 -5.83 0.82 -11.02
N SER A 171 -4.58 1.24 -10.96
CA SER A 171 -4.19 2.59 -10.51
C SER A 171 -4.72 3.72 -11.39
N LEU A 172 -5.01 3.44 -12.66
CA LEU A 172 -5.57 4.38 -13.63
C LEU A 172 -7.09 4.19 -13.81
N TYR A 173 -7.65 3.10 -13.30
CA TYR A 173 -9.08 2.83 -13.36
C TYR A 173 -9.85 3.75 -12.41
N LYS A 174 -10.90 4.41 -12.90
CA LYS A 174 -11.77 5.27 -12.08
C LYS A 174 -13.18 4.71 -11.93
N SER A 175 -13.81 4.35 -13.04
CA SER A 175 -15.19 3.87 -13.05
C SER A 175 -15.45 2.94 -14.23
N GLY A 176 -16.37 2.01 -14.06
CA GLY A 176 -16.89 1.15 -15.15
C GLY A 176 -17.61 1.91 -16.26
N ASN A 177 -17.97 3.18 -16.03
CA ASN A 177 -18.63 4.01 -17.00
C ASN A 177 -17.85 4.16 -18.32
N GLU A 178 -16.52 4.17 -18.25
CA GLU A 178 -15.64 4.24 -19.44
C GLU A 178 -15.66 2.97 -20.30
N PHE A 179 -16.17 1.86 -19.75
CA PHE A 179 -16.13 0.51 -20.36
C PHE A 179 -17.53 -0.02 -20.70
N ARG A 180 -18.53 0.87 -20.81
CA ARG A 180 -19.90 0.44 -21.13
C ARG A 180 -19.97 -0.42 -22.38
N ASN A 181 -20.74 -1.52 -22.29
CA ASN A 181 -20.96 -2.50 -23.35
C ASN A 181 -19.69 -3.20 -23.87
N GLN A 182 -18.55 -3.03 -23.22
CA GLN A 182 -17.28 -3.67 -23.60
C GLN A 182 -17.13 -5.04 -22.94
N ARG A 183 -16.46 -5.93 -23.62
CA ARG A 183 -15.87 -7.16 -23.05
C ARG A 183 -14.53 -6.78 -22.43
N VAL A 184 -14.44 -6.86 -21.10
CA VAL A 184 -13.26 -6.41 -20.35
C VAL A 184 -12.58 -7.58 -19.67
N LEU A 185 -11.32 -7.82 -19.99
CA LEU A 185 -10.49 -8.80 -19.30
C LEU A 185 -9.85 -8.15 -18.07
N VAL A 186 -10.13 -8.67 -16.88
CA VAL A 186 -9.53 -8.20 -15.61
C VAL A 186 -8.52 -9.24 -15.14
N ILE A 187 -7.23 -8.92 -15.21
CA ILE A 187 -6.15 -9.84 -14.85
C ILE A 187 -5.84 -9.71 -13.36
N GLY A 188 -6.35 -10.66 -12.58
CA GLY A 188 -6.20 -10.75 -11.14
C GLY A 188 -7.53 -10.81 -10.41
N CYS A 189 -7.56 -11.60 -9.32
CA CYS A 189 -8.75 -11.89 -8.51
C CYS A 189 -8.60 -11.48 -7.03
N GLY A 190 -7.71 -10.52 -6.75
CA GLY A 190 -7.60 -9.89 -5.42
C GLY A 190 -8.78 -8.94 -5.15
N ASN A 191 -8.72 -8.20 -4.01
CA ASN A 191 -9.77 -7.23 -3.67
C ASN A 191 -10.03 -6.25 -4.81
N SER A 192 -8.98 -5.69 -5.45
CA SER A 192 -9.12 -4.76 -6.58
C SER A 192 -9.78 -5.43 -7.80
N GLY A 193 -9.39 -6.65 -8.17
CA GLY A 193 -9.98 -7.36 -9.29
C GLY A 193 -11.47 -7.63 -9.10
N MET A 194 -11.86 -8.11 -7.92
CA MET A 194 -13.27 -8.34 -7.56
C MET A 194 -14.09 -7.03 -7.59
N GLU A 195 -13.55 -5.97 -7.01
CA GLU A 195 -14.23 -4.66 -6.95
C GLU A 195 -14.37 -4.01 -8.34
N VAL A 196 -13.35 -4.12 -9.20
CA VAL A 196 -13.39 -3.63 -10.57
C VAL A 196 -14.41 -4.42 -11.39
N CYS A 197 -14.43 -5.75 -11.31
CA CYS A 197 -15.43 -6.58 -11.99
C CYS A 197 -16.86 -6.24 -11.54
N LEU A 198 -17.05 -6.04 -10.23
CA LEU A 198 -18.34 -5.61 -9.66
C LEU A 198 -18.77 -4.24 -10.19
N ASP A 199 -17.84 -3.29 -10.31
CA ASP A 199 -18.12 -1.96 -10.86
C ASP A 199 -18.43 -2.01 -12.35
N LEU A 200 -17.62 -2.69 -13.15
CA LEU A 200 -17.85 -2.92 -14.57
C LEU A 200 -19.26 -3.46 -14.86
N SER A 201 -19.67 -4.48 -14.08
CA SER A 201 -21.00 -5.11 -14.23
C SER A 201 -22.16 -4.13 -13.97
N ARG A 202 -21.97 -3.11 -13.11
CA ARG A 202 -22.99 -2.07 -12.85
C ARG A 202 -23.19 -1.11 -14.01
N TYR A 203 -22.20 -1.00 -14.89
CA TYR A 203 -22.22 -0.13 -16.07
C TYR A 203 -22.42 -0.92 -17.37
N ASN A 204 -23.02 -2.13 -17.31
CA ASN A 204 -23.28 -2.99 -18.46
C ASN A 204 -22.02 -3.44 -19.23
N ALA A 205 -20.83 -3.37 -18.65
CA ALA A 205 -19.67 -4.05 -19.20
C ALA A 205 -19.77 -5.55 -18.89
N MET A 206 -19.07 -6.35 -19.68
CA MET A 206 -18.98 -7.81 -19.54
C MET A 206 -17.59 -8.18 -19.00
N PRO A 207 -17.37 -8.22 -17.67
CA PRO A 207 -16.07 -8.54 -17.11
C PRO A 207 -15.77 -10.04 -17.14
N TYR A 208 -14.55 -10.35 -17.55
CA TYR A 208 -13.93 -11.65 -17.47
C TYR A 208 -12.76 -11.57 -16.48
N MET A 209 -12.88 -12.26 -15.36
CA MET A 209 -11.88 -12.22 -14.29
C MET A 209 -10.93 -13.41 -14.39
N VAL A 210 -9.64 -13.10 -14.52
CA VAL A 210 -8.58 -14.12 -14.60
C VAL A 210 -8.22 -14.60 -13.19
N VAL A 211 -8.33 -15.90 -12.96
CA VAL A 211 -7.94 -16.57 -11.73
C VAL A 211 -6.82 -17.56 -12.01
N ARG A 212 -5.59 -17.13 -11.86
CA ARG A 212 -4.40 -17.95 -12.09
C ARG A 212 -4.11 -18.93 -10.96
N ASN A 213 -4.29 -18.48 -9.72
CA ASN A 213 -3.93 -19.22 -8.50
C ASN A 213 -5.14 -19.34 -7.59
N SER A 214 -5.03 -20.21 -6.58
CA SER A 214 -6.02 -20.32 -5.52
C SER A 214 -6.14 -19.03 -4.71
N VAL A 215 -7.37 -18.72 -4.24
CA VAL A 215 -7.70 -17.51 -3.49
C VAL A 215 -8.71 -17.80 -2.39
N HIS A 216 -8.47 -17.27 -1.18
CA HIS A 216 -9.50 -17.24 -0.16
C HIS A 216 -10.45 -16.07 -0.40
N VAL A 217 -11.72 -16.38 -0.57
CA VAL A 217 -12.81 -15.40 -0.55
C VAL A 217 -13.60 -15.61 0.75
N LEU A 218 -13.66 -14.57 1.55
CA LEU A 218 -14.39 -14.55 2.83
C LEU A 218 -15.51 -13.52 2.75
N PRO A 219 -16.64 -13.71 3.45
CA PRO A 219 -17.63 -12.66 3.58
C PRO A 219 -17.01 -11.47 4.33
N ARG A 220 -17.32 -10.24 3.91
CA ARG A 220 -16.84 -9.05 4.63
C ARG A 220 -17.38 -8.97 6.05
N GLU A 221 -18.58 -9.49 6.26
CA GLU A 221 -19.24 -9.56 7.56
C GLU A 221 -19.76 -10.97 7.85
N MET A 222 -19.71 -11.36 9.12
CA MET A 222 -20.20 -12.60 9.67
C MET A 222 -21.17 -12.24 10.80
N PHE A 223 -22.45 -12.61 10.67
CA PHE A 223 -23.48 -12.34 11.69
C PHE A 223 -23.54 -10.86 12.14
N GLY A 224 -23.41 -9.90 11.20
CA GLY A 224 -23.41 -8.46 11.48
C GLY A 224 -22.07 -7.89 11.99
N PHE A 225 -21.10 -8.74 12.29
CA PHE A 225 -19.76 -8.33 12.68
C PHE A 225 -18.77 -8.42 11.51
N SER A 226 -17.76 -7.55 11.47
CA SER A 226 -16.73 -7.68 10.43
C SER A 226 -15.93 -8.97 10.61
N THR A 227 -15.73 -9.72 9.54
CA THR A 227 -14.91 -10.94 9.55
C THR A 227 -13.51 -10.70 10.13
N PHE A 228 -12.90 -9.55 9.81
CA PHE A 228 -11.63 -9.16 10.39
C PHE A 228 -11.72 -8.97 11.91
N GLY A 229 -12.75 -8.27 12.41
CA GLY A 229 -12.96 -8.05 13.85
C GLY A 229 -13.19 -9.36 14.60
N VAL A 230 -14.00 -10.26 14.03
CA VAL A 230 -14.23 -11.62 14.59
C VAL A 230 -12.91 -12.38 14.67
N ALA A 231 -12.12 -12.41 13.57
CA ALA A 231 -10.81 -13.06 13.54
C ALA A 231 -9.86 -12.52 14.62
N MET A 232 -9.75 -11.18 14.73
CA MET A 232 -8.89 -10.54 15.73
C MET A 232 -9.33 -10.82 17.16
N THR A 233 -10.62 -10.95 17.41
CA THR A 233 -11.16 -11.30 18.74
C THR A 233 -10.88 -12.76 19.09
N LEU A 234 -11.13 -13.66 18.14
CA LEU A 234 -10.88 -15.09 18.34
C LEU A 234 -9.39 -15.41 18.55
N LEU A 235 -8.50 -14.71 17.83
CA LEU A 235 -7.04 -14.89 17.98
C LEU A 235 -6.49 -14.52 19.37
N LYS A 236 -7.26 -13.80 20.20
CA LYS A 236 -6.87 -13.53 21.60
C LYS A 236 -6.99 -14.77 22.50
N TRP A 237 -7.87 -15.71 22.12
CA TRP A 237 -8.25 -16.84 22.99
C TRP A 237 -7.94 -18.20 22.34
N PHE A 238 -7.87 -18.27 21.02
CA PHE A 238 -7.77 -19.53 20.29
C PHE A 238 -6.54 -19.58 19.38
N PRO A 239 -5.97 -20.77 19.16
CA PRO A 239 -4.87 -20.97 18.23
C PRO A 239 -5.29 -20.60 16.81
N LEU A 240 -4.34 -20.05 16.02
CA LEU A 240 -4.55 -19.59 14.65
C LEU A 240 -5.26 -20.61 13.77
N ARG A 241 -4.85 -21.89 13.83
CA ARG A 241 -5.47 -22.95 13.02
C ARG A 241 -6.96 -23.13 13.28
N LEU A 242 -7.38 -23.05 14.55
CA LEU A 242 -8.78 -23.14 14.90
C LEU A 242 -9.57 -21.92 14.38
N VAL A 243 -9.01 -20.72 14.50
CA VAL A 243 -9.61 -19.51 13.95
C VAL A 243 -9.77 -19.61 12.44
N ASP A 244 -8.77 -20.08 11.73
CA ASP A 244 -8.84 -20.29 10.28
C ASP A 244 -9.94 -21.31 9.90
N GLN A 245 -10.07 -22.41 10.65
CA GLN A 245 -11.15 -23.38 10.44
C GLN A 245 -12.54 -22.76 10.62
N VAL A 246 -12.73 -21.96 11.67
CA VAL A 246 -14.00 -21.24 11.91
C VAL A 246 -14.30 -20.27 10.76
N LEU A 247 -13.31 -19.48 10.31
CA LEU A 247 -13.48 -18.56 9.18
C LEU A 247 -13.88 -19.31 7.90
N LEU A 248 -13.23 -20.42 7.62
CA LEU A 248 -13.53 -21.24 6.45
C LEU A 248 -14.90 -21.94 6.53
N LEU A 249 -15.28 -22.42 7.71
CA LEU A 249 -16.61 -22.99 7.94
C LEU A 249 -17.70 -21.95 7.65
N VAL A 250 -17.59 -20.76 8.22
CA VAL A 250 -18.58 -19.69 8.00
C VAL A 250 -18.56 -19.23 6.54
N ALA A 251 -17.37 -19.11 5.92
CA ALA A 251 -17.29 -18.80 4.50
C ALA A 251 -17.97 -19.86 3.62
N ASN A 252 -17.85 -21.15 3.96
CA ASN A 252 -18.56 -22.23 3.27
C ASN A 252 -20.09 -22.13 3.43
N LEU A 253 -20.56 -21.84 4.63
CA LEU A 253 -21.98 -21.70 4.91
C LEU A 253 -22.61 -20.49 4.21
N THR A 254 -21.89 -19.36 4.17
CA THR A 254 -22.42 -18.09 3.63
C THR A 254 -22.22 -17.94 2.12
N LEU A 255 -21.03 -18.30 1.63
CA LEU A 255 -20.65 -18.12 0.25
C LEU A 255 -20.79 -19.41 -0.60
N GLY A 256 -20.89 -20.56 0.06
CA GLY A 256 -20.93 -21.86 -0.61
C GLY A 256 -19.58 -22.34 -1.12
N ASN A 257 -19.61 -23.35 -1.97
CA ASN A 257 -18.42 -23.91 -2.60
C ASN A 257 -17.94 -23.01 -3.74
N THR A 258 -16.87 -22.24 -3.50
CA THR A 258 -16.29 -21.31 -4.47
C THR A 258 -15.48 -22.03 -5.56
N ASP A 259 -15.05 -23.28 -5.34
CA ASP A 259 -14.28 -24.04 -6.34
C ASP A 259 -15.09 -24.30 -7.61
N ARG A 260 -16.42 -24.51 -7.47
CA ARG A 260 -17.36 -24.66 -8.60
C ARG A 260 -17.48 -23.40 -9.45
N LEU A 261 -17.03 -22.27 -8.94
CA LEU A 261 -17.02 -20.97 -9.61
C LEU A 261 -15.64 -20.60 -10.19
N GLY A 262 -14.69 -21.55 -10.18
CA GLY A 262 -13.32 -21.30 -10.62
C GLY A 262 -12.43 -20.59 -9.56
N LEU A 263 -12.96 -20.33 -8.35
CA LEU A 263 -12.24 -19.70 -7.25
C LEU A 263 -11.76 -20.76 -6.25
N ARG A 264 -10.72 -21.50 -6.63
CA ARG A 264 -10.17 -22.59 -5.81
C ARG A 264 -9.56 -22.06 -4.52
N ARG A 265 -9.90 -22.69 -3.39
CA ARG A 265 -9.33 -22.31 -2.09
C ARG A 265 -7.94 -22.89 -1.88
N PRO A 266 -6.99 -22.11 -1.28
CA PRO A 266 -5.71 -22.66 -0.84
C PRO A 266 -5.89 -23.72 0.26
N LYS A 267 -4.93 -24.64 0.39
CA LYS A 267 -4.90 -25.64 1.47
C LYS A 267 -4.61 -25.03 2.85
N ALA A 268 -3.68 -24.04 2.91
CA ALA A 268 -3.39 -23.30 4.13
C ALA A 268 -4.57 -22.38 4.49
N GLY A 269 -4.79 -22.12 5.77
CA GLY A 269 -5.84 -21.23 6.23
C GLY A 269 -5.60 -19.77 5.82
N PRO A 270 -6.65 -18.91 5.82
CA PRO A 270 -6.54 -17.55 5.32
C PRO A 270 -5.56 -16.67 6.12
N ILE A 271 -5.50 -16.83 7.46
CA ILE A 271 -4.58 -16.07 8.30
C ILE A 271 -3.17 -16.67 8.22
N GLU A 272 -3.07 -17.99 8.23
CA GLU A 272 -1.80 -18.70 8.02
C GLU A 272 -1.14 -18.28 6.71
N LEU A 273 -1.88 -18.31 5.60
CA LEU A 273 -1.40 -17.91 4.28
C LEU A 273 -0.97 -16.44 4.25
N LYS A 274 -1.75 -15.55 4.88
CA LYS A 274 -1.40 -14.13 5.00
C LYS A 274 -0.10 -13.94 5.77
N ASN A 275 0.08 -14.63 6.89
CA ASN A 275 1.29 -14.51 7.69
C ASN A 275 2.52 -15.06 6.95
N ALA A 276 2.38 -16.17 6.23
CA ALA A 276 3.47 -16.81 5.50
C ALA A 276 3.87 -16.06 4.22
N THR A 277 2.89 -15.52 3.48
CA THR A 277 3.13 -15.00 2.12
C THR A 277 2.78 -13.53 1.94
N GLY A 278 2.11 -12.90 2.91
CA GLY A 278 1.53 -11.56 2.80
C GLY A 278 0.25 -11.48 1.95
N LYS A 279 -0.20 -12.58 1.33
CA LYS A 279 -1.43 -12.60 0.52
C LYS A 279 -2.67 -12.48 1.41
N THR A 280 -3.33 -11.35 1.33
CA THR A 280 -4.55 -11.08 2.09
C THR A 280 -5.75 -11.81 1.46
N PRO A 281 -6.61 -12.46 2.24
CA PRO A 281 -7.86 -13.00 1.71
C PRO A 281 -8.73 -11.87 1.15
N VAL A 282 -9.49 -12.20 0.11
CA VAL A 282 -10.46 -11.27 -0.49
C VAL A 282 -11.69 -11.19 0.41
N LEU A 283 -12.13 -9.99 0.71
CA LEU A 283 -13.39 -9.74 1.41
C LEU A 283 -14.48 -9.44 0.39
N ASP A 284 -15.42 -10.37 0.20
CA ASP A 284 -16.47 -10.21 -0.80
C ASP A 284 -17.38 -9.02 -0.47
N CYS A 285 -17.52 -8.13 -1.44
CA CYS A 285 -18.42 -6.96 -1.39
C CYS A 285 -19.58 -7.10 -2.38
N GLY A 286 -19.89 -8.32 -2.82
CA GLY A 286 -20.97 -8.64 -3.74
C GLY A 286 -20.54 -9.15 -5.12
N ALA A 287 -19.25 -9.25 -5.40
CA ALA A 287 -18.76 -9.79 -6.67
C ALA A 287 -19.13 -11.26 -6.83
N LEU A 288 -19.11 -12.05 -5.75
CA LEU A 288 -19.41 -13.47 -5.81
C LEU A 288 -20.86 -13.76 -6.26
N SER A 289 -21.81 -12.91 -5.90
CA SER A 289 -23.20 -13.03 -6.37
C SER A 289 -23.32 -12.84 -7.88
N LEU A 290 -22.51 -11.93 -8.44
CA LEU A 290 -22.45 -11.68 -9.88
C LEU A 290 -21.71 -12.80 -10.64
N ILE A 291 -20.72 -13.44 -10.02
CA ILE A 291 -20.07 -14.64 -10.55
C ILE A 291 -21.09 -15.79 -10.59
N LYS A 292 -21.84 -16.03 -9.52
CA LYS A 292 -22.89 -17.05 -9.45
C LYS A 292 -23.98 -16.86 -10.52
N SER A 293 -24.34 -15.62 -10.82
CA SER A 293 -25.35 -15.28 -11.85
C SER A 293 -24.76 -15.22 -13.26
N GLY A 294 -23.46 -15.46 -13.45
CA GLY A 294 -22.79 -15.42 -14.76
C GLY A 294 -22.54 -14.01 -15.33
N LYS A 295 -22.84 -12.95 -14.56
CA LYS A 295 -22.56 -11.56 -14.96
C LYS A 295 -21.07 -11.24 -14.93
N ILE A 296 -20.31 -11.86 -14.04
CA ILE A 296 -18.84 -11.89 -14.05
C ILE A 296 -18.43 -13.30 -14.44
N LYS A 297 -17.67 -13.41 -15.51
CA LYS A 297 -17.15 -14.69 -16.00
C LYS A 297 -15.76 -14.93 -15.44
N VAL A 298 -15.51 -16.11 -14.89
CA VAL A 298 -14.18 -16.51 -14.41
C VAL A 298 -13.46 -17.24 -15.52
N THR A 299 -12.18 -16.93 -15.72
CA THR A 299 -11.31 -17.55 -16.73
C THR A 299 -10.00 -18.03 -16.11
N GLU A 300 -9.36 -18.98 -16.75
CA GLU A 300 -8.03 -19.47 -16.39
C GLU A 300 -6.94 -18.41 -16.62
N GLY A 301 -5.69 -18.72 -16.26
CA GLY A 301 -4.54 -17.84 -16.46
C GLY A 301 -4.34 -17.47 -17.94
N VAL A 302 -3.91 -16.23 -18.18
CA VAL A 302 -3.52 -15.77 -19.53
C VAL A 302 -2.18 -16.37 -19.89
N LYS A 303 -2.11 -17.00 -21.08
CA LYS A 303 -0.88 -17.49 -21.68
C LYS A 303 -0.23 -16.42 -22.54
N GLU A 304 -1.01 -15.75 -23.38
CA GLU A 304 -0.55 -14.74 -24.33
C GLU A 304 -1.66 -13.72 -24.57
N ILE A 305 -1.29 -12.47 -24.75
CA ILE A 305 -2.17 -11.41 -25.24
C ILE A 305 -2.06 -11.38 -26.76
N THR A 306 -3.19 -11.36 -27.44
CA THR A 306 -3.27 -11.28 -28.89
C THR A 306 -3.67 -9.88 -29.35
N LYS A 307 -3.69 -9.64 -30.65
CA LYS A 307 -4.06 -8.34 -31.23
C LYS A 307 -5.40 -7.83 -30.72
N ASN A 308 -6.39 -8.70 -30.60
CA ASN A 308 -7.77 -8.34 -30.24
C ASN A 308 -8.25 -9.01 -28.95
N GLY A 309 -7.37 -9.64 -28.16
CA GLY A 309 -7.82 -10.36 -26.97
C GLY A 309 -6.73 -11.12 -26.26
N ALA A 310 -7.06 -12.32 -25.78
CA ALA A 310 -6.14 -13.15 -25.01
C ALA A 310 -6.36 -14.65 -25.27
N LYS A 311 -5.25 -15.39 -25.24
CA LYS A 311 -5.21 -16.85 -25.23
C LYS A 311 -4.91 -17.33 -23.80
N PHE A 312 -5.72 -18.27 -23.32
CA PHE A 312 -5.64 -18.79 -21.96
C PHE A 312 -4.84 -20.09 -21.89
N ILE A 313 -4.45 -20.50 -20.70
CA ILE A 313 -3.67 -21.74 -20.47
C ILE A 313 -4.45 -23.02 -20.81
N ASP A 314 -5.78 -22.97 -20.81
CA ASP A 314 -6.67 -24.06 -21.26
C ASP A 314 -6.79 -24.15 -22.77
N GLY A 315 -6.10 -23.29 -23.53
CA GLY A 315 -6.09 -23.24 -24.99
C GLY A 315 -7.21 -22.41 -25.62
N GLN A 316 -8.18 -21.91 -24.83
CA GLN A 316 -9.23 -21.02 -25.36
C GLN A 316 -8.64 -19.68 -25.76
N GLU A 317 -9.17 -19.10 -26.83
CA GLU A 317 -8.89 -17.72 -27.23
C GLU A 317 -10.20 -16.92 -27.24
N LYS A 318 -10.15 -15.68 -26.70
CA LYS A 318 -11.31 -14.78 -26.62
C LYS A 318 -10.89 -13.36 -26.93
N GLU A 319 -11.78 -12.65 -27.61
CA GLU A 319 -11.61 -11.23 -27.92
C GLU A 319 -12.09 -10.36 -26.76
N PHE A 320 -11.39 -9.27 -26.54
CA PHE A 320 -11.67 -8.26 -25.54
C PHE A 320 -11.47 -6.86 -26.11
N ASP A 321 -12.33 -5.93 -25.69
CA ASP A 321 -12.22 -4.53 -26.08
C ASP A 321 -11.21 -3.79 -25.19
N SER A 322 -11.06 -4.27 -23.94
CA SER A 322 -10.14 -3.65 -22.95
C SER A 322 -9.56 -4.70 -22.01
N ILE A 323 -8.37 -4.41 -21.50
CA ILE A 323 -7.68 -5.21 -20.48
C ILE A 323 -7.35 -4.32 -19.28
N ILE A 324 -7.70 -4.78 -18.07
CA ILE A 324 -7.39 -4.11 -16.80
C ILE A 324 -6.48 -5.01 -15.96
N LEU A 325 -5.29 -4.52 -15.65
CA LEU A 325 -4.34 -5.22 -14.80
C LEU A 325 -4.67 -4.95 -13.33
N ALA A 326 -5.26 -5.93 -12.64
CA ALA A 326 -5.51 -5.93 -11.20
C ALA A 326 -4.42 -6.73 -10.47
N THR A 327 -3.18 -6.47 -10.83
CA THR A 327 -2.00 -7.28 -10.52
C THR A 327 -1.28 -6.83 -9.25
N GLY A 328 -1.82 -5.81 -8.56
CA GLY A 328 -1.30 -5.31 -7.29
C GLY A 328 -0.21 -4.26 -7.45
N TYR A 329 0.51 -4.04 -6.37
CA TYR A 329 1.50 -2.97 -6.24
C TYR A 329 2.78 -3.51 -5.62
N LYS A 330 3.85 -2.71 -5.71
CA LYS A 330 5.13 -2.95 -5.04
C LYS A 330 5.63 -1.69 -4.36
N SER A 331 6.57 -1.85 -3.44
CA SER A 331 7.28 -0.74 -2.81
C SER A 331 8.24 -0.09 -3.81
N ASN A 332 8.47 1.22 -3.67
CA ASN A 332 9.45 1.97 -4.46
C ASN A 332 10.76 2.24 -3.70
N VAL A 333 10.89 1.73 -2.49
CA VAL A 333 12.08 1.96 -1.64
C VAL A 333 13.40 1.63 -2.35
N PRO A 334 13.54 0.52 -3.11
CA PRO A 334 14.80 0.18 -3.77
C PRO A 334 15.25 1.20 -4.83
N TYR A 335 14.34 2.04 -5.32
CA TYR A 335 14.69 3.02 -6.34
C TYR A 335 15.44 4.24 -5.79
N TRP A 336 15.17 4.61 -4.54
CA TRP A 336 15.69 5.83 -3.96
C TRP A 336 16.54 5.62 -2.68
N LEU A 337 16.28 4.60 -1.86
CA LEU A 337 17.06 4.31 -0.66
C LEU A 337 18.28 3.46 -1.04
N LYS A 338 19.48 4.04 -0.94
CA LYS A 338 20.72 3.42 -1.41
C LYS A 338 21.48 2.77 -0.25
N ASN A 339 22.26 1.74 -0.57
CA ASN A 339 23.20 1.08 0.35
C ASN A 339 22.58 0.69 1.71
N CYS A 340 21.32 0.22 1.66
CA CYS A 340 20.55 -0.08 2.87
C CYS A 340 20.23 -1.59 2.98
N GLU A 341 20.90 -2.26 3.90
CA GLU A 341 20.70 -3.69 4.16
C GLU A 341 19.40 -4.01 4.89
N PHE A 342 18.70 -3.01 5.42
CA PHE A 342 17.47 -3.19 6.19
C PHE A 342 16.29 -3.66 5.34
N PHE A 343 16.26 -3.27 4.07
CA PHE A 343 15.23 -3.67 3.11
C PHE A 343 15.71 -4.83 2.22
N SER A 344 14.76 -5.67 1.80
CA SER A 344 14.93 -6.65 0.73
C SER A 344 14.72 -6.03 -0.64
N ASP A 345 15.02 -6.77 -1.71
CA ASP A 345 14.92 -6.28 -3.10
C ASP A 345 13.49 -5.89 -3.51
N ASP A 346 12.47 -6.45 -2.84
CA ASP A 346 11.07 -6.06 -3.03
C ASP A 346 10.69 -4.77 -2.27
N GLY A 347 11.63 -4.16 -1.55
CA GLY A 347 11.45 -2.93 -0.79
C GLY A 347 10.64 -3.11 0.50
N MET A 348 10.61 -4.33 1.04
CA MET A 348 10.03 -4.62 2.35
C MET A 348 11.13 -4.78 3.41
N PRO A 349 10.89 -4.40 4.67
CA PRO A 349 11.84 -4.68 5.75
C PRO A 349 12.12 -6.17 5.86
N LYS A 350 13.40 -6.56 5.98
CA LYS A 350 13.81 -7.96 6.18
C LYS A 350 13.30 -8.52 7.50
N VAL A 351 13.14 -7.67 8.50
CA VAL A 351 12.53 -8.01 9.78
C VAL A 351 11.02 -7.81 9.71
N ALA A 352 10.27 -8.88 9.94
CA ALA A 352 8.82 -8.82 9.88
C ALA A 352 8.21 -8.03 11.06
N PHE A 353 6.94 -7.61 10.87
CA PHE A 353 6.13 -7.08 11.97
C PHE A 353 6.13 -8.06 13.18
N PRO A 354 6.25 -7.59 14.44
CA PRO A 354 6.10 -6.20 14.88
C PRO A 354 7.40 -5.39 14.98
N ASN A 355 8.54 -5.90 14.52
CA ASN A 355 9.87 -5.31 14.77
C ASN A 355 10.48 -4.62 13.53
N GLY A 356 9.85 -4.72 12.37
CA GLY A 356 10.34 -4.14 11.11
C GLY A 356 10.20 -2.60 11.00
N TRP A 357 9.94 -1.89 12.09
CA TRP A 357 9.77 -0.44 12.10
C TRP A 357 11.07 0.34 12.35
N LYS A 358 12.14 -0.32 12.83
CA LYS A 358 13.41 0.31 13.20
C LYS A 358 14.59 -0.38 12.52
N GLY A 359 15.34 0.39 11.75
CA GLY A 359 16.64 0.03 11.20
C GLY A 359 17.81 0.60 12.02
N GLY A 360 19.02 0.49 11.48
CA GLY A 360 20.22 1.12 12.02
C GLY A 360 20.34 2.60 11.65
N LYS A 361 21.28 3.32 12.28
CA LYS A 361 21.71 4.66 11.89
C LYS A 361 20.56 5.69 11.76
N GLY A 362 19.56 5.62 12.64
CA GLY A 362 18.43 6.55 12.60
C GLY A 362 17.42 6.31 11.47
N LEU A 363 17.43 5.13 10.83
CA LEU A 363 16.44 4.73 9.85
C LEU A 363 15.20 4.13 10.50
N TYR A 364 14.03 4.55 10.04
CA TYR A 364 12.73 4.03 10.48
C TYR A 364 11.81 3.76 9.31
N THR A 365 10.82 2.88 9.52
CA THR A 365 9.76 2.62 8.56
C THR A 365 8.39 2.66 9.21
N VAL A 366 7.40 3.15 8.48
CA VAL A 366 6.01 3.16 8.94
C VAL A 366 5.09 2.71 7.81
N GLY A 367 4.25 1.70 8.11
CA GLY A 367 3.25 1.20 7.16
C GLY A 367 3.76 0.08 6.24
N PHE A 368 4.83 -0.62 6.60
CA PHE A 368 5.37 -1.79 5.89
C PHE A 368 5.04 -3.10 6.62
N THR A 369 3.84 -3.19 7.18
CA THR A 369 3.46 -4.27 8.09
C THR A 369 2.60 -5.35 7.45
N LYS A 370 2.12 -5.16 6.23
CA LYS A 370 1.06 -5.96 5.58
C LYS A 370 -0.23 -6.05 6.42
N LYS A 371 -0.42 -5.09 7.35
CA LYS A 371 -1.61 -4.96 8.23
C LYS A 371 -2.41 -3.69 7.96
N GLY A 372 -2.10 -2.99 6.88
CA GLY A 372 -2.75 -1.74 6.50
C GLY A 372 -2.66 -0.65 7.56
N LEU A 373 -3.69 0.16 7.70
CA LEU A 373 -3.69 1.34 8.59
C LEU A 373 -3.52 1.01 10.07
N LEU A 374 -3.97 -0.16 10.52
CA LEU A 374 -3.74 -0.64 11.90
C LEU A 374 -2.24 -0.78 12.19
N GLY A 375 -1.48 -1.33 11.24
CA GLY A 375 -0.03 -1.42 11.37
C GLY A 375 0.65 -0.06 11.31
N THR A 376 0.19 0.81 10.43
CA THR A 376 0.62 2.22 10.33
C THR A 376 0.49 2.95 11.66
N ALA A 377 -0.68 2.86 12.31
CA ALA A 377 -0.93 3.51 13.60
C ALA A 377 0.04 3.01 14.70
N SER A 378 0.25 1.68 14.75
CA SER A 378 1.19 1.07 15.71
C SER A 378 2.62 1.54 15.50
N ASP A 379 3.11 1.53 14.25
CA ASP A 379 4.49 1.90 13.93
C ASP A 379 4.74 3.40 14.17
N ALA A 380 3.81 4.27 13.79
CA ALA A 380 3.94 5.72 13.97
C ALA A 380 4.16 6.09 15.45
N VAL A 381 3.42 5.45 16.36
CA VAL A 381 3.58 5.66 17.81
C VAL A 381 4.94 5.18 18.31
N LYS A 382 5.39 3.99 17.88
CA LYS A 382 6.69 3.42 18.28
C LYS A 382 7.85 4.28 17.79
N VAL A 383 7.83 4.67 16.51
CA VAL A 383 8.87 5.51 15.91
C VAL A 383 8.95 6.86 16.61
N ALA A 384 7.82 7.53 16.83
CA ALA A 384 7.81 8.82 17.49
C ALA A 384 8.35 8.74 18.93
N LYS A 385 8.01 7.67 19.67
CA LYS A 385 8.51 7.44 21.03
C LYS A 385 10.03 7.20 21.03
N ASP A 386 10.53 6.33 20.17
CA ASP A 386 11.96 6.01 20.11
C ASP A 386 12.81 7.24 19.74
N ILE A 387 12.35 8.04 18.78
CA ILE A 387 13.02 9.30 18.43
C ILE A 387 12.95 10.30 19.60
N ALA A 388 11.82 10.41 20.29
CA ALA A 388 11.69 11.30 21.44
C ALA A 388 12.62 10.90 22.58
N ASP A 389 12.81 9.62 22.82
CA ASP A 389 13.75 9.10 23.81
C ASP A 389 15.20 9.43 23.46
N GLN A 390 15.56 9.42 22.17
CA GLN A 390 16.88 9.84 21.69
C GLN A 390 17.06 11.36 21.74
N TRP A 391 16.03 12.11 21.37
CA TRP A 391 16.03 13.57 21.35
C TRP A 391 16.31 14.19 22.73
N ARG A 392 15.81 13.56 23.79
CA ARG A 392 15.95 14.02 25.17
C ARG A 392 17.27 13.61 25.81
N ARG A 393 18.06 12.71 25.22
CA ARG A 393 19.37 12.34 25.78
C ARG A 393 20.33 13.49 25.56
N PRO A 394 20.95 14.03 26.65
CA PRO A 394 22.01 15.03 26.49
C PRO A 394 23.13 14.41 25.64
N ILE A 395 23.68 15.20 24.73
CA ILE A 395 24.90 14.86 24.02
C ILE A 395 25.94 14.62 25.10
N LYS A 396 26.36 13.38 25.33
CA LYS A 396 27.54 13.10 26.16
C LYS A 396 28.73 13.72 25.41
N ASP A 397 29.22 14.83 25.90
CA ASP A 397 30.48 15.41 25.45
C ASP A 397 31.57 14.34 25.53
N HIS A 398 32.11 13.95 24.41
CA HIS A 398 33.26 13.06 24.30
C HIS A 398 34.59 13.75 24.71
N ASN A 399 34.51 14.76 25.57
CA ASN A 399 35.67 15.57 25.98
C ASN A 399 36.19 15.29 27.39
N GLU A 400 35.82 14.17 28.05
CA GLU A 400 36.37 13.87 29.38
C GLU A 400 37.58 12.93 29.44
N ASN A 401 38.25 12.64 28.31
CA ASN A 401 39.46 11.79 28.37
C ASN A 401 40.68 12.38 27.66
N LEU A 402 40.91 13.68 27.81
CA LEU A 402 42.17 14.30 27.33
C LEU A 402 42.98 15.00 28.46
N TYR A 403 42.57 14.89 29.73
CA TYR A 403 43.39 15.33 30.87
C TYR A 403 43.26 14.34 32.05
N SER A 404 43.92 13.20 31.93
CA SER A 404 44.38 12.44 33.10
C SER A 404 45.65 11.68 32.70
#